data_ced93087eb8b5c3104642f7803e86e74
#
_entry.id   ced93087eb8b5c3104642f7803e86e74
#
_cell.length_a   1.000
_cell.length_b   1.000
_cell.length_c   1.000
_cell.angle_alpha   90.00
_cell.angle_beta   90.00
_cell.angle_gamma   90.00
#
_symmetry.space_group_name_H-M   'P 1'
#
loop_
_entity.id
_entity.type
_entity.pdbx_description
1 polymer ?
#
loop_
_entity_poly.entity_id
_entity_poly.type
_entity_poly.pdbx_seq_one_letter_code
_entity_poly.pdbx_strand_id
1 'polypeptide(L)'
;KKADKDDYKVGTLLKAVAQQSDNVATNILGYYLCHQYDQAFQSEIKALSGSNWDMEKRLLSSRAAANMMEAIYYQKGQIISYLSDTAFDQERISKNITVPVAHKIGDAYDYKHDVAIIYGETPFVLSIFTDQATYDDITSIADDVYGILK
;
A
#
# COMPACT_ATOMS: atom_id res chain seq x y z
N LYS A 1 27.93 10.37 -5.59
CA LYS A 1 27.75 10.75 -4.18
C LYS A 1 28.05 9.52 -3.33
N LYS A 2 29.02 9.62 -2.36
CA LYS A 2 29.18 8.59 -1.33
C LYS A 2 27.84 8.44 -0.61
N ALA A 3 27.31 7.21 -0.57
CA ALA A 3 26.21 6.90 0.32
C ALA A 3 26.67 7.21 1.75
N ASP A 4 25.96 8.07 2.44
CA ASP A 4 26.18 8.27 3.87
C ASP A 4 25.96 6.91 4.55
N LYS A 5 26.89 6.56 5.44
CA LYS A 5 26.85 5.32 6.21
C LYS A 5 25.89 5.46 7.40
N ASP A 6 24.70 5.99 7.17
CA ASP A 6 23.69 6.06 8.21
C ASP A 6 23.00 4.68 8.32
N ASP A 7 23.13 4.05 9.48
CA ASP A 7 22.42 2.83 9.81
C ASP A 7 20.93 3.13 10.00
N TYR A 8 20.13 2.88 8.99
CA TYR A 8 18.67 3.03 9.07
C TYR A 8 18.02 1.84 9.78
N LYS A 9 17.21 2.12 10.78
CA LYS A 9 16.38 1.09 11.40
C LYS A 9 15.24 0.71 10.45
N VAL A 10 15.06 -0.57 10.14
CA VAL A 10 14.02 -1.08 9.24
C VAL A 10 12.63 -0.57 9.65
N GLY A 11 12.32 -0.57 10.96
CA GLY A 11 11.04 -0.05 11.46
C GLY A 11 10.81 1.45 11.16
N THR A 12 11.85 2.27 11.17
CA THR A 12 11.77 3.69 10.79
C THR A 12 11.46 3.85 9.31
N LEU A 13 12.12 3.06 8.47
CA LEU A 13 11.88 3.07 7.03
C LEU A 13 10.46 2.56 6.70
N LEU A 14 10.02 1.47 7.32
CA LEU A 14 8.66 0.94 7.14
C LEU A 14 7.60 1.97 7.54
N LYS A 15 7.81 2.69 8.65
CA LYS A 15 6.91 3.76 9.07
C LYS A 15 6.85 4.88 8.04
N ALA A 16 8.01 5.34 7.54
CA ALA A 16 8.06 6.39 6.52
C ALA A 16 7.36 5.96 5.21
N VAL A 17 7.56 4.72 4.77
CA VAL A 17 6.87 4.16 3.59
C VAL A 17 5.36 4.10 3.80
N ALA A 18 4.90 3.60 4.94
CA ALA A 18 3.48 3.42 5.20
C ALA A 18 2.76 4.76 5.40
N GLN A 19 3.28 5.64 6.27
CA GLN A 19 2.61 6.88 6.66
C GLN A 19 2.80 8.03 5.68
N GLN A 20 3.96 8.13 5.03
CA GLN A 20 4.33 9.27 4.17
C GLN A 20 4.49 8.88 2.70
N SER A 21 4.36 7.59 2.37
CA SER A 21 4.68 7.07 1.01
C SER A 21 6.07 7.50 0.54
N ASP A 22 7.06 7.51 1.46
CA ASP A 22 8.41 8.03 1.22
C ASP A 22 9.16 7.18 0.19
N ASN A 23 9.51 7.80 -0.94
CA ASN A 23 10.19 7.14 -2.04
C ASN A 23 11.65 6.79 -1.71
N VAL A 24 12.32 7.56 -0.87
CA VAL A 24 13.71 7.29 -0.46
C VAL A 24 13.74 6.06 0.43
N ALA A 25 12.87 6.01 1.44
CA ALA A 25 12.71 4.84 2.31
C ALA A 25 12.31 3.59 1.51
N THR A 26 11.40 3.74 0.54
CA THR A 26 11.00 2.65 -0.36
C THR A 26 12.19 2.10 -1.16
N ASN A 27 13.01 2.99 -1.74
CA ASN A 27 14.19 2.58 -2.51
C ASN A 27 15.25 1.91 -1.62
N ILE A 28 15.47 2.40 -0.40
CA ILE A 28 16.43 1.81 0.54
C ILE A 28 15.98 0.40 0.93
N LEU A 29 14.71 0.21 1.30
CA LEU A 29 14.15 -1.10 1.65
C LEU A 29 14.17 -2.05 0.46
N GLY A 30 13.75 -1.58 -0.72
CA GLY A 30 13.77 -2.39 -1.96
C GLY A 30 15.19 -2.85 -2.31
N TYR A 31 16.16 -1.95 -2.27
CA TYR A 31 17.56 -2.29 -2.49
C TYR A 31 18.05 -3.34 -1.48
N TYR A 32 17.79 -3.13 -0.20
CA TYR A 32 18.17 -4.07 0.87
C TYR A 32 17.56 -5.45 0.65
N LEU A 33 16.25 -5.52 0.41
CA LEU A 33 15.54 -6.78 0.23
C LEU A 33 16.00 -7.53 -1.01
N CYS A 34 16.21 -6.83 -2.13
CA CYS A 34 16.70 -7.44 -3.36
C CYS A 34 18.12 -7.95 -3.23
N HIS A 35 19.01 -7.23 -2.54
CA HIS A 35 20.40 -7.65 -2.38
C HIS A 35 20.60 -8.74 -1.32
N GLN A 36 19.78 -8.70 -0.26
CA GLN A 36 19.94 -9.63 0.86
C GLN A 36 19.18 -10.94 0.64
N TYR A 37 18.06 -10.90 -0.05
CA TYR A 37 17.14 -12.03 -0.17
C TYR A 37 16.81 -12.44 -1.61
N ASP A 38 17.17 -11.63 -2.61
CA ASP A 38 17.05 -11.88 -4.06
C ASP A 38 15.84 -12.74 -4.46
N GLN A 39 16.06 -13.97 -4.92
CA GLN A 39 14.99 -14.87 -5.36
C GLN A 39 13.98 -15.22 -4.28
N ALA A 40 14.38 -15.26 -3.00
CA ALA A 40 13.45 -15.51 -1.91
C ALA A 40 12.45 -14.36 -1.75
N PHE A 41 12.89 -13.11 -1.87
CA PHE A 41 12.03 -11.94 -1.84
C PHE A 41 11.04 -11.94 -3.01
N GLN A 42 11.50 -12.21 -4.23
CA GLN A 42 10.62 -12.28 -5.40
C GLN A 42 9.60 -13.41 -5.30
N SER A 43 10.01 -14.57 -4.79
CA SER A 43 9.12 -15.72 -4.57
C SER A 43 8.03 -15.41 -3.55
N GLU A 44 8.40 -14.70 -2.48
CA GLU A 44 7.44 -14.27 -1.45
C GLU A 44 6.43 -13.26 -2.01
N ILE A 45 6.90 -12.24 -2.74
CA ILE A 45 6.00 -11.28 -3.41
C ILE A 45 5.04 -11.98 -4.37
N LYS A 46 5.53 -12.96 -5.14
CA LYS A 46 4.68 -13.76 -6.03
C LYS A 46 3.64 -14.57 -5.24
N ALA A 47 4.03 -15.18 -4.14
CA ALA A 47 3.12 -15.96 -3.30
C ALA A 47 2.02 -15.08 -2.69
N LEU A 48 2.39 -13.90 -2.17
CA LEU A 48 1.46 -12.97 -1.54
C LEU A 48 0.54 -12.26 -2.55
N SER A 49 1.08 -11.82 -3.68
CA SER A 49 0.34 -11.08 -4.70
C SER A 49 -0.47 -11.95 -5.66
N GLY A 50 -0.10 -13.23 -5.78
CA GLY A 50 -0.65 -14.15 -6.79
C GLY A 50 -0.19 -13.83 -8.22
N SER A 51 0.82 -12.98 -8.39
CA SER A 51 1.31 -12.58 -9.72
C SER A 51 2.84 -12.39 -9.74
N ASN A 52 3.44 -12.47 -10.94
CA ASN A 52 4.82 -12.06 -11.11
C ASN A 52 4.89 -10.52 -11.06
N TRP A 53 5.65 -10.00 -10.12
CA TRP A 53 5.94 -8.58 -10.05
C TRP A 53 7.10 -8.24 -10.98
N ASP A 54 6.87 -7.28 -11.86
CA ASP A 54 7.92 -6.73 -12.71
C ASP A 54 8.51 -5.49 -12.02
N MET A 55 9.67 -5.68 -11.39
CA MET A 55 10.36 -4.62 -10.66
C MET A 55 10.86 -3.49 -11.58
N GLU A 56 11.21 -3.80 -12.83
CA GLU A 56 11.70 -2.79 -13.77
C GLU A 56 10.55 -1.88 -14.25
N LYS A 57 9.43 -2.50 -14.61
CA LYS A 57 8.24 -1.77 -15.08
C LYS A 57 7.37 -1.25 -13.94
N ARG A 58 7.58 -1.73 -12.72
CA ARG A 58 6.77 -1.38 -11.53
C ARG A 58 5.27 -1.59 -11.74
N LEU A 59 4.91 -2.66 -12.46
CA LEU A 59 3.53 -2.99 -12.79
C LEU A 59 2.95 -3.97 -11.76
N LEU A 60 1.80 -3.62 -11.22
CA LEU A 60 1.01 -4.43 -10.31
C LEU A 60 -0.47 -4.25 -10.66
N SER A 61 -1.25 -5.33 -10.61
CA SER A 61 -2.70 -5.21 -10.76
C SER A 61 -3.37 -4.83 -9.44
N SER A 62 -4.57 -4.22 -9.52
CA SER A 62 -5.38 -3.94 -8.31
C SER A 62 -5.67 -5.20 -7.51
N ARG A 63 -5.92 -6.34 -8.19
CA ARG A 63 -6.08 -7.65 -7.52
C ARG A 63 -4.83 -8.07 -6.75
N ALA A 64 -3.65 -7.93 -7.33
CA ALA A 64 -2.41 -8.29 -6.67
C ALA A 64 -2.13 -7.39 -5.45
N ALA A 65 -2.44 -6.09 -5.55
CA ALA A 65 -2.37 -5.17 -4.43
C ALA A 65 -3.38 -5.54 -3.32
N ALA A 66 -4.61 -5.94 -3.68
CA ALA A 66 -5.60 -6.41 -2.72
C ALA A 66 -5.13 -7.68 -1.99
N ASN A 67 -4.56 -8.66 -2.71
CA ASN A 67 -4.02 -9.88 -2.10
C ASN A 67 -2.89 -9.58 -1.10
N MET A 68 -2.00 -8.62 -1.43
CA MET A 68 -0.93 -8.20 -0.51
C MET A 68 -1.51 -7.50 0.74
N MET A 69 -2.54 -6.67 0.58
CA MET A 69 -3.20 -6.02 1.70
C MET A 69 -3.96 -7.02 2.57
N GLU A 70 -4.59 -8.02 1.98
CA GLU A 70 -5.21 -9.14 2.70
C GLU A 70 -4.17 -9.93 3.51
N ALA A 71 -2.99 -10.20 2.94
CA ALA A 71 -1.91 -10.84 3.67
C ALA A 71 -1.45 -10.02 4.89
N ILE A 72 -1.35 -8.70 4.75
CA ILE A 72 -1.08 -7.78 5.87
C ILE A 72 -2.16 -7.88 6.94
N TYR A 73 -3.44 -7.94 6.55
CA TYR A 73 -4.57 -8.11 7.47
C TYR A 73 -4.44 -9.37 8.32
N TYR A 74 -4.10 -10.52 7.71
CA TYR A 74 -3.95 -11.78 8.44
C TYR A 74 -2.67 -11.87 9.26
N GLN A 75 -1.57 -11.30 8.79
CA GLN A 75 -0.31 -11.26 9.53
C GLN A 75 -0.41 -10.36 10.76
N LYS A 76 -1.27 -9.35 10.72
CA LYS A 76 -1.41 -8.35 11.78
C LYS A 76 -0.08 -7.61 12.03
N GLY A 77 0.07 -7.02 13.21
CA GLY A 77 1.33 -6.39 13.61
C GLY A 77 1.37 -4.88 13.35
N GLN A 78 2.54 -4.31 13.58
CA GLN A 78 2.76 -2.86 13.63
C GLN A 78 2.50 -2.15 12.29
N ILE A 79 2.64 -2.85 11.16
CA ILE A 79 2.40 -2.26 9.85
C ILE A 79 0.96 -1.76 9.68
N ILE A 80 -0.03 -2.46 10.25
CA ILE A 80 -1.43 -2.04 10.20
C ILE A 80 -1.60 -0.69 10.91
N SER A 81 -0.98 -0.51 12.10
CA SER A 81 -1.09 0.77 12.81
C SER A 81 -0.44 1.93 12.05
N TYR A 82 0.61 1.67 11.27
CA TYR A 82 1.19 2.68 10.41
C TYR A 82 0.29 3.04 9.23
N LEU A 83 -0.35 2.04 8.61
CA LEU A 83 -1.28 2.23 7.50
C LEU A 83 -2.61 2.85 7.94
N SER A 84 -2.93 2.84 9.25
CA SER A 84 -4.14 3.47 9.81
C SER A 84 -3.92 4.90 10.32
N ASP A 85 -2.72 5.46 10.12
CA ASP A 85 -2.35 6.82 10.54
C ASP A 85 -1.39 7.39 9.49
N THR A 86 -1.95 7.76 8.34
CA THR A 86 -1.20 8.23 7.18
C THR A 86 -1.41 9.73 6.93
N ALA A 87 -0.50 10.35 6.19
CA ALA A 87 -0.65 11.73 5.75
C ALA A 87 -1.82 11.92 4.74
N PHE A 88 -2.46 10.83 4.31
CA PHE A 88 -3.44 10.78 3.23
C PHE A 88 -4.86 10.39 3.69
N ASP A 89 -5.10 10.32 5.00
CA ASP A 89 -6.36 9.86 5.59
C ASP A 89 -7.59 10.75 5.24
N GLN A 90 -7.34 11.98 4.77
CA GLN A 90 -8.39 12.93 4.40
C GLN A 90 -8.67 12.96 2.89
N GLU A 91 -8.24 11.94 2.15
CA GLU A 91 -8.46 11.82 0.71
C GLU A 91 -8.70 10.37 0.28
N ARG A 92 -9.15 10.15 -0.95
CA ARG A 92 -9.33 8.84 -1.59
C ARG A 92 -10.27 7.91 -0.80
N ILE A 93 -9.88 6.63 -0.59
CA ILE A 93 -10.75 5.63 0.07
C ILE A 93 -11.13 6.05 1.48
N SER A 94 -10.20 6.58 2.26
CA SER A 94 -10.42 6.89 3.68
C SER A 94 -11.28 8.13 3.94
N LYS A 95 -11.42 9.04 2.95
CA LYS A 95 -11.96 10.39 3.12
C LYS A 95 -13.31 10.45 3.83
N ASN A 96 -14.27 9.64 3.43
CA ASN A 96 -15.65 9.66 3.94
C ASN A 96 -16.03 8.40 4.72
N ILE A 97 -15.13 7.41 4.80
CA ILE A 97 -15.37 6.17 5.55
C ILE A 97 -15.32 6.46 7.04
N THR A 98 -16.38 6.10 7.76
CA THR A 98 -16.55 6.43 9.18
C THR A 98 -16.02 5.37 10.17
N VAL A 99 -15.58 4.24 9.64
CA VAL A 99 -14.93 3.17 10.42
C VAL A 99 -13.41 3.25 10.24
N PRO A 100 -12.60 2.59 11.08
CA PRO A 100 -11.15 2.56 10.87
C PRO A 100 -10.78 2.02 9.49
N VAL A 101 -9.79 2.66 8.87
CA VAL A 101 -9.23 2.27 7.58
C VAL A 101 -7.72 2.18 7.71
N ALA A 102 -7.13 1.12 7.16
CA ALA A 102 -5.68 1.02 6.98
C ALA A 102 -5.41 1.01 5.48
N HIS A 103 -4.69 2.00 4.95
CA HIS A 103 -4.54 2.13 3.50
C HIS A 103 -3.14 2.51 3.03
N LYS A 104 -2.87 2.24 1.74
CA LYS A 104 -1.63 2.63 1.07
C LYS A 104 -1.94 3.22 -0.29
N ILE A 105 -1.50 4.45 -0.46
CA ILE A 105 -1.64 5.18 -1.73
C ILE A 105 -0.50 4.85 -2.71
N GLY A 106 -0.74 5.12 -3.99
CA GLY A 106 0.26 5.10 -5.04
C GLY A 106 -0.04 6.15 -6.09
N ASP A 107 0.91 7.03 -6.35
CA ASP A 107 0.82 8.05 -7.38
C ASP A 107 2.04 8.01 -8.29
N ALA A 108 1.78 8.03 -9.61
CA ALA A 108 2.81 8.19 -10.61
C ALA A 108 2.18 8.74 -11.89
N TYR A 109 2.68 9.85 -12.40
CA TYR A 109 2.12 10.52 -13.58
C TYR A 109 0.62 10.82 -13.40
N ASP A 110 -0.24 10.33 -14.31
CA ASP A 110 -1.69 10.46 -14.25
C ASP A 110 -2.38 9.31 -13.49
N TYR A 111 -1.60 8.31 -13.04
CA TYR A 111 -2.11 7.20 -12.26
C TYR A 111 -2.28 7.60 -10.80
N LYS A 112 -3.44 7.29 -10.25
CA LYS A 112 -3.77 7.47 -8.84
C LYS A 112 -4.39 6.19 -8.31
N HIS A 113 -3.81 5.68 -7.23
CA HIS A 113 -4.19 4.39 -6.69
C HIS A 113 -4.39 4.49 -5.18
N ASP A 114 -5.24 3.62 -4.67
CA ASP A 114 -5.35 3.39 -3.23
C ASP A 114 -5.80 1.95 -2.99
N VAL A 115 -5.25 1.30 -1.96
CA VAL A 115 -5.66 -0.01 -1.50
C VAL A 115 -5.81 0.02 0.02
N ALA A 116 -6.95 -0.47 0.52
CA ALA A 116 -7.33 -0.31 1.91
C ALA A 116 -7.93 -1.58 2.52
N ILE A 117 -7.73 -1.75 3.83
CA ILE A 117 -8.54 -2.60 4.70
C ILE A 117 -9.56 -1.69 5.37
N ILE A 118 -10.85 -1.94 5.19
CA ILE A 118 -11.94 -1.20 5.80
C ILE A 118 -12.52 -2.07 6.92
N TYR A 119 -12.45 -1.59 8.17
CA TYR A 119 -12.85 -2.33 9.37
C TYR A 119 -14.33 -2.06 9.71
N GLY A 120 -15.22 -2.37 8.77
CA GLY A 120 -16.66 -2.38 9.01
C GLY A 120 -17.12 -3.54 9.89
N GLU A 121 -18.42 -3.80 9.94
CA GLU A 121 -18.99 -4.95 10.66
C GLU A 121 -18.37 -6.26 10.16
N THR A 122 -18.23 -6.40 8.86
CA THR A 122 -17.40 -7.42 8.22
C THR A 122 -16.23 -6.72 7.54
N PRO A 123 -14.99 -6.88 8.01
CA PRO A 123 -13.83 -6.27 7.36
C PRO A 123 -13.63 -6.76 5.93
N PHE A 124 -13.29 -5.85 5.03
CA PHE A 124 -12.99 -6.18 3.65
C PHE A 124 -11.82 -5.36 3.08
N VAL A 125 -11.24 -5.83 1.99
CA VAL A 125 -10.19 -5.12 1.26
C VAL A 125 -10.80 -4.47 0.01
N LEU A 126 -10.52 -3.19 -0.17
CA LEU A 126 -10.86 -2.43 -1.38
C LEU A 126 -9.58 -1.95 -2.06
N SER A 127 -9.44 -2.23 -3.35
CA SER A 127 -8.30 -1.81 -4.16
C SER A 127 -8.78 -1.09 -5.41
N ILE A 128 -8.47 0.20 -5.52
CA ILE A 128 -8.87 1.08 -6.62
C ILE A 128 -7.62 1.57 -7.33
N PHE A 129 -7.46 1.17 -8.59
CA PHE A 129 -6.40 1.61 -9.47
C PHE A 129 -7.01 2.38 -10.64
N THR A 130 -6.51 3.57 -10.88
CA THR A 130 -7.08 4.47 -11.89
C THR A 130 -6.02 5.03 -12.83
N ASP A 131 -6.46 5.45 -14.01
CA ASP A 131 -5.72 6.21 -14.99
C ASP A 131 -6.50 7.49 -15.32
N GLN A 132 -5.86 8.65 -15.21
CA GLN A 132 -6.43 9.99 -15.43
C GLN A 132 -7.64 10.34 -14.53
N ALA A 133 -7.81 9.67 -13.39
CA ALA A 133 -8.85 9.99 -12.41
C ALA A 133 -8.35 11.01 -11.35
N THR A 134 -9.29 11.58 -10.60
CA THR A 134 -9.02 12.43 -9.46
C THR A 134 -9.08 11.63 -8.15
N TYR A 135 -8.63 12.23 -7.04
CA TYR A 135 -8.80 11.64 -5.72
C TYR A 135 -10.27 11.55 -5.32
N ASP A 136 -11.09 12.52 -5.76
CA ASP A 136 -12.52 12.55 -5.50
C ASP A 136 -13.27 11.43 -6.27
N ASP A 137 -12.80 11.03 -7.46
CA ASP A 137 -13.33 9.87 -8.16
C ASP A 137 -13.11 8.58 -7.35
N ILE A 138 -11.90 8.42 -6.79
CA ILE A 138 -11.60 7.28 -5.90
C ILE A 138 -12.49 7.32 -4.66
N THR A 139 -12.69 8.50 -4.07
CA THR A 139 -13.58 8.69 -2.92
C THR A 139 -15.02 8.28 -3.26
N SER A 140 -15.55 8.74 -4.40
CA SER A 140 -16.92 8.41 -4.83
C SER A 140 -17.12 6.91 -5.02
N ILE A 141 -16.16 6.23 -5.66
CA ILE A 141 -16.19 4.76 -5.82
C ILE A 141 -16.15 4.07 -4.45
N ALA A 142 -15.29 4.54 -3.55
CA ALA A 142 -15.17 3.96 -2.20
C ALA A 142 -16.46 4.12 -1.39
N ASP A 143 -17.10 5.29 -1.46
CA ASP A 143 -18.37 5.58 -0.79
C ASP A 143 -19.48 4.65 -1.29
N ASP A 144 -19.60 4.46 -2.60
CA ASP A 144 -20.58 3.57 -3.21
C ASP A 144 -20.38 2.11 -2.76
N VAL A 145 -19.13 1.61 -2.84
CA VAL A 145 -18.79 0.23 -2.42
C VAL A 145 -19.04 0.04 -0.93
N TYR A 146 -18.60 0.99 -0.10
CA TYR A 146 -18.83 0.94 1.34
C TYR A 146 -20.31 0.98 1.68
N GLY A 147 -21.09 1.81 0.97
CA GLY A 147 -22.55 1.87 1.14
C GLY A 147 -23.28 0.55 0.89
N ILE A 148 -22.72 -0.32 0.01
CA ILE A 148 -23.25 -1.64 -0.30
C ILE A 148 -22.82 -2.71 0.70
N LEU A 149 -21.57 -2.62 1.21
CA LEU A 149 -20.92 -3.70 1.98
C LEU A 149 -20.96 -3.50 3.51
N LYS A 150 -21.33 -2.31 3.99
CA LYS A 150 -21.43 -1.99 5.42
C LYS A 150 -22.61 -2.68 6.11
#